data_82756e422b78370ef474275daab412cb
#
_entry.id   82756e422b78370ef474275daab412cb
#
_cell.length_a   1.000
_cell.length_b   1.000
_cell.length_c   1.000
_cell.angle_alpha   90.00
_cell.angle_beta   90.00
_cell.angle_gamma   90.00
#
_symmetry.space_group_name_H-M   'P 1'
#
loop_
_entity.id
_entity.type
_entity.pdbx_description
1 polymer ?
#
loop_
_entity_poly.entity_id
_entity_poly.type
_entity_poly.pdbx_seq_one_letter_code
_entity_poly.pdbx_strand_id
1 'polypeptide(L)'
;MSFDTFADRHIGVSNPDELKAMLDTIGVGSVDELIAQVIPQSIRLKKPLDLPAGMSEYEFAAHIRALADRNHPLRSFIGMGYYPCAVPAAVARNVFENPAWYTSYTPYQAEISQGRLEALLNFQTAVLSLTGMEIANCSLLDEGTATAEAMLMMFALRSRDAVKEGRTQLFVDRNLFPQTLDLLLTRSEP
;
A
#
# COMPACT_ATOMS: atom_id res chain seq x y z
N MET A 1 -4.38 34.97 5.99
CA MET A 1 -3.98 33.54 5.99
C MET A 1 -4.20 33.01 7.40
N SER A 2 -5.02 32.00 7.56
CA SER A 2 -5.08 31.25 8.80
C SER A 2 -3.96 30.21 8.78
N PHE A 3 -2.93 30.38 9.59
CA PHE A 3 -1.83 29.40 9.71
C PHE A 3 -2.27 28.10 10.37
N ASP A 4 -3.49 28.05 10.88
CA ASP A 4 -4.04 26.89 11.57
C ASP A 4 -4.66 25.85 10.62
N THR A 5 -4.91 26.23 9.36
CA THR A 5 -5.48 25.34 8.37
C THR A 5 -4.38 24.65 7.57
N PHE A 6 -4.35 23.32 7.58
CA PHE A 6 -3.36 22.52 6.87
C PHE A 6 -3.34 22.85 5.36
N ALA A 7 -4.51 23.03 4.76
CA ALA A 7 -4.67 23.37 3.35
C ALA A 7 -3.89 24.64 2.97
N ASP A 8 -3.97 25.69 3.79
CA ASP A 8 -3.32 26.98 3.51
C ASP A 8 -1.78 26.88 3.55
N ARG A 9 -1.24 25.88 4.23
CA ARG A 9 0.21 25.67 4.37
C ARG A 9 0.78 24.70 3.35
N HIS A 10 -0.02 23.72 2.89
CA HIS A 10 0.48 22.57 2.14
C HIS A 10 -0.14 22.41 0.76
N ILE A 11 -1.32 22.99 0.51
CA ILE A 11 -1.96 22.99 -0.80
C ILE A 11 -1.74 24.36 -1.43
N GLY A 12 -1.14 24.42 -2.61
CA GLY A 12 -0.80 25.66 -3.29
C GLY A 12 -2.01 26.53 -3.63
N VAL A 13 -1.69 27.79 -4.03
CA VAL A 13 -2.67 28.81 -4.48
C VAL A 13 -3.60 29.29 -3.36
N SER A 14 -3.07 29.45 -2.17
CA SER A 14 -3.77 30.10 -1.06
C SER A 14 -3.76 31.65 -1.16
N ASN A 15 -2.94 32.22 -2.05
CA ASN A 15 -2.86 33.65 -2.31
C ASN A 15 -3.86 34.03 -3.44
N PRO A 16 -4.87 34.89 -3.15
CA PRO A 16 -5.86 35.31 -4.16
C PRO A 16 -5.27 36.00 -5.38
N ASP A 17 -4.19 36.77 -5.22
CA ASP A 17 -3.55 37.50 -6.33
C ASP A 17 -2.82 36.53 -7.27
N GLU A 18 -2.17 35.50 -6.72
CA GLU A 18 -1.55 34.42 -7.52
C GLU A 18 -2.62 33.60 -8.27
N LEU A 19 -3.71 33.25 -7.59
CA LEU A 19 -4.82 32.55 -8.23
C LEU A 19 -5.39 33.37 -9.38
N LYS A 20 -5.59 34.68 -9.15
CA LYS A 20 -6.08 35.58 -10.18
C LYS A 20 -5.13 35.64 -11.38
N ALA A 21 -3.84 35.80 -11.16
CA ALA A 21 -2.83 35.82 -12.22
C ALA A 21 -2.82 34.53 -13.06
N MET A 22 -2.99 33.37 -12.41
CA MET A 22 -3.11 32.08 -13.09
C MET A 22 -4.38 32.01 -13.94
N LEU A 23 -5.52 32.40 -13.40
CA LEU A 23 -6.81 32.41 -14.14
C LEU A 23 -6.77 33.37 -15.31
N ASP A 24 -6.20 34.56 -15.14
CA ASP A 24 -6.02 35.55 -16.21
C ASP A 24 -5.12 34.98 -17.32
N THR A 25 -4.07 34.23 -16.98
CA THR A 25 -3.19 33.58 -17.96
C THR A 25 -3.89 32.48 -18.75
N ILE A 26 -4.78 31.72 -18.09
CA ILE A 26 -5.60 30.67 -18.71
C ILE A 26 -6.74 31.32 -19.56
N GLY A 27 -7.18 32.50 -19.22
CA GLY A 27 -8.27 33.21 -19.88
C GLY A 27 -9.64 32.84 -19.34
N VAL A 28 -9.76 32.53 -18.06
CA VAL A 28 -11.03 32.20 -17.36
C VAL A 28 -11.23 33.09 -16.14
N GLY A 29 -12.49 33.36 -15.80
CA GLY A 29 -12.84 34.26 -14.69
C GLY A 29 -12.82 33.58 -13.31
N SER A 30 -12.89 32.25 -13.25
CA SER A 30 -12.93 31.52 -12.00
C SER A 30 -12.49 30.04 -12.16
N VAL A 31 -12.16 29.38 -11.05
CA VAL A 31 -11.90 27.95 -11.04
C VAL A 31 -13.14 27.15 -11.46
N ASP A 32 -14.33 27.58 -11.05
CA ASP A 32 -15.58 26.91 -11.44
C ASP A 32 -15.83 26.99 -12.95
N GLU A 33 -15.48 28.11 -13.58
CA GLU A 33 -15.54 28.26 -15.03
C GLU A 33 -14.55 27.34 -15.73
N LEU A 34 -13.32 27.26 -15.23
CA LEU A 34 -12.31 26.32 -15.73
C LEU A 34 -12.81 24.87 -15.62
N ILE A 35 -13.33 24.47 -14.47
CA ILE A 35 -13.90 23.13 -14.25
C ILE A 35 -15.05 22.88 -15.24
N ALA A 36 -15.91 23.89 -15.47
CA ALA A 36 -17.03 23.75 -16.40
C ALA A 36 -16.61 23.55 -17.86
N GLN A 37 -15.46 24.12 -18.24
CA GLN A 37 -14.90 23.95 -19.58
C GLN A 37 -14.17 22.64 -19.78
N VAL A 38 -13.49 22.12 -18.72
CA VAL A 38 -12.60 20.96 -18.80
C VAL A 38 -13.28 19.65 -18.43
N ILE A 39 -14.18 19.66 -17.45
CA ILE A 39 -14.83 18.45 -16.93
C ILE A 39 -16.20 18.26 -17.61
N PRO A 40 -16.39 17.14 -18.35
CA PRO A 40 -17.68 16.80 -18.94
C PRO A 40 -18.80 16.76 -17.88
N GLN A 41 -19.96 17.32 -18.24
CA GLN A 41 -21.09 17.43 -17.32
C GLN A 41 -21.59 16.07 -16.82
N SER A 42 -21.42 15.02 -17.63
CA SER A 42 -21.84 13.65 -17.29
C SER A 42 -21.10 13.03 -16.09
N ILE A 43 -19.87 13.48 -15.83
CA ILE A 43 -19.03 12.99 -14.73
C ILE A 43 -18.86 14.03 -13.61
N ARG A 44 -19.41 15.23 -13.76
CA ARG A 44 -19.31 16.29 -12.76
C ARG A 44 -20.18 15.99 -11.55
N LEU A 45 -19.63 16.15 -10.36
CA LEU A 45 -20.42 16.05 -9.12
C LEU A 45 -21.52 17.10 -9.09
N LYS A 46 -22.74 16.68 -8.79
CA LYS A 46 -23.91 17.58 -8.69
C LYS A 46 -23.93 18.38 -7.38
N LYS A 47 -23.24 17.88 -6.36
CA LYS A 47 -23.11 18.51 -5.05
C LYS A 47 -21.66 18.34 -4.56
N PRO A 48 -21.13 19.28 -3.77
CA PRO A 48 -19.90 19.09 -3.05
C PRO A 48 -19.97 17.84 -2.16
N LEU A 49 -18.82 17.27 -1.84
CA LEU A 49 -18.73 16.16 -0.87
C LEU A 49 -19.22 16.67 0.49
N ASP A 50 -20.01 15.86 1.17
CA ASP A 50 -20.45 16.10 2.54
C ASP A 50 -19.33 15.63 3.51
N LEU A 51 -18.37 16.51 3.72
CA LEU A 51 -17.23 16.26 4.58
C LEU A 51 -17.27 17.22 5.78
N PRO A 52 -16.80 16.77 6.95
CA PRO A 52 -16.63 17.66 8.10
C PRO A 52 -15.63 18.77 7.77
N ALA A 53 -15.71 19.86 8.50
CA ALA A 53 -14.70 20.92 8.41
C ALA A 53 -13.30 20.41 8.75
N GLY A 54 -12.28 21.00 8.14
CA GLY A 54 -10.88 20.69 8.44
C GLY A 54 -10.56 20.95 9.91
N MET A 55 -9.75 20.10 10.51
CA MET A 55 -9.26 20.25 11.88
C MET A 55 -7.91 20.97 11.90
N SER A 56 -7.62 21.71 12.97
CA SER A 56 -6.25 22.11 13.28
C SER A 56 -5.40 20.90 13.65
N GLU A 57 -4.08 21.01 13.61
CA GLU A 57 -3.18 19.92 14.02
C GLU A 57 -3.40 19.49 15.46
N TYR A 58 -3.70 20.44 16.34
CA TYR A 58 -3.99 20.16 17.74
C TYR A 58 -5.28 19.33 17.90
N GLU A 59 -6.35 19.72 17.23
CA GLU A 59 -7.62 19.00 17.24
C GLU A 59 -7.46 17.60 16.60
N PHE A 60 -6.73 17.53 15.50
CA PHE A 60 -6.45 16.24 14.85
C PHE A 60 -5.66 15.30 15.76
N ALA A 61 -4.61 15.78 16.43
CA ALA A 61 -3.84 14.97 17.37
C ALA A 61 -4.71 14.44 18.53
N ALA A 62 -5.59 15.28 19.07
CA ALA A 62 -6.54 14.87 20.10
C ALA A 62 -7.55 13.84 19.58
N HIS A 63 -8.06 14.05 18.37
CA HIS A 63 -9.00 13.15 17.72
C HIS A 63 -8.39 11.77 17.46
N ILE A 64 -7.18 11.72 16.91
CA ILE A 64 -6.45 10.45 16.64
C ILE A 64 -6.15 9.72 17.94
N ARG A 65 -5.77 10.44 19.00
CA ARG A 65 -5.57 9.83 20.33
C ARG A 65 -6.85 9.20 20.85
N ALA A 66 -7.98 9.91 20.77
CA ALA A 66 -9.27 9.39 21.19
C ALA A 66 -9.70 8.16 20.36
N LEU A 67 -9.36 8.11 19.06
CA LEU A 67 -9.58 6.91 18.26
C LEU A 67 -8.67 5.75 18.68
N ALA A 68 -7.39 6.03 18.94
CA ALA A 68 -6.44 5.04 19.42
C ALA A 68 -6.86 4.41 20.75
N ASP A 69 -7.37 5.22 21.68
CA ASP A 69 -7.84 4.77 23.00
C ASP A 69 -9.06 3.83 22.94
N ARG A 70 -9.74 3.76 21.80
CA ARG A 70 -10.82 2.79 21.54
C ARG A 70 -10.31 1.38 21.23
N ASN A 71 -9.03 1.22 20.92
CA ASN A 71 -8.42 -0.08 20.73
C ASN A 71 -8.15 -0.72 22.10
N HIS A 72 -8.66 -1.91 22.29
CA HIS A 72 -8.44 -2.69 23.49
C HIS A 72 -7.52 -3.87 23.17
N PRO A 73 -6.23 -3.83 23.57
CA PRO A 73 -5.33 -4.95 23.39
C PRO A 73 -5.86 -6.18 24.12
N LEU A 74 -6.21 -7.19 23.36
CA LEU A 74 -6.70 -8.46 23.88
C LEU A 74 -5.66 -9.55 23.64
N ARG A 75 -5.70 -10.59 24.48
CA ARG A 75 -4.92 -11.81 24.21
C ARG A 75 -5.59 -12.55 23.06
N SER A 76 -4.89 -12.69 21.93
CA SER A 76 -5.39 -13.41 20.77
C SER A 76 -5.22 -14.92 20.92
N PHE A 77 -6.26 -15.67 20.59
CA PHE A 77 -6.26 -17.14 20.48
C PHE A 77 -6.73 -17.61 19.10
N ILE A 78 -6.69 -16.72 18.10
CA ILE A 78 -7.14 -17.04 16.74
C ILE A 78 -6.27 -18.14 16.11
N GLY A 79 -4.98 -18.16 16.41
CA GLY A 79 -4.04 -19.06 15.72
C GLY A 79 -3.86 -18.69 14.25
N MET A 80 -3.79 -19.68 13.35
CA MET A 80 -3.80 -19.50 11.89
C MET A 80 -2.70 -18.55 11.35
N GLY A 81 -1.54 -18.50 12.01
CA GLY A 81 -0.45 -17.60 11.64
C GLY A 81 -0.51 -16.21 12.29
N TYR A 82 -1.59 -15.83 12.96
CA TYR A 82 -1.76 -14.52 13.61
C TYR A 82 -1.21 -14.54 15.04
N TYR A 83 0.10 -14.64 15.17
CA TYR A 83 0.79 -14.65 16.46
C TYR A 83 1.44 -13.28 16.73
N PRO A 84 1.47 -12.83 18.01
CA PRO A 84 2.17 -11.60 18.36
C PRO A 84 3.68 -11.76 18.11
N CYS A 85 4.30 -10.68 17.63
CA CYS A 85 5.73 -10.59 17.41
C CYS A 85 6.38 -9.74 18.50
N ALA A 86 7.52 -10.17 19.02
CA ALA A 86 8.34 -9.35 19.90
C ALA A 86 9.25 -8.46 19.06
N VAL A 87 8.89 -7.18 18.92
CA VAL A 87 9.69 -6.21 18.18
C VAL A 87 10.52 -5.40 19.18
N PRO A 88 11.87 -5.40 19.10
CA PRO A 88 12.71 -4.57 19.95
C PRO A 88 12.37 -3.08 19.76
N ALA A 89 12.22 -2.35 20.86
CA ALA A 89 11.81 -0.94 20.83
C ALA A 89 12.76 -0.05 20.00
N ALA A 90 14.06 -0.34 20.04
CA ALA A 90 15.04 0.39 19.25
C ALA A 90 14.84 0.18 17.72
N VAL A 91 14.48 -1.03 17.31
CA VAL A 91 14.19 -1.36 15.90
C VAL A 91 12.89 -0.68 15.46
N ALA A 92 11.83 -0.80 16.26
CA ALA A 92 10.54 -0.17 15.99
C ALA A 92 10.71 1.35 15.78
N ARG A 93 11.41 2.01 16.71
CA ARG A 93 11.69 3.45 16.63
C ARG A 93 12.47 3.82 15.37
N ASN A 94 13.57 3.12 15.10
CA ASN A 94 14.45 3.44 13.97
C ASN A 94 13.79 3.20 12.61
N VAL A 95 12.76 2.36 12.53
CA VAL A 95 11.99 2.14 11.30
C VAL A 95 10.82 3.11 11.21
N PHE A 96 9.95 3.18 12.23
CA PHE A 96 8.70 3.94 12.13
C PHE A 96 8.88 5.46 12.26
N GLU A 97 9.93 5.92 12.97
CA GLU A 97 10.23 7.35 13.10
C GLU A 97 11.19 7.87 12.01
N ASN A 98 11.74 6.99 11.17
CA ASN A 98 12.70 7.37 10.14
C ASN A 98 11.99 7.73 8.83
N PRO A 99 12.04 9.01 8.39
CA PRO A 99 11.37 9.45 7.17
C PRO A 99 11.87 8.74 5.90
N ALA A 100 13.09 8.22 5.88
CA ALA A 100 13.58 7.41 4.76
C ALA A 100 12.76 6.13 4.54
N TRP A 101 12.12 5.59 5.59
CA TRP A 101 11.25 4.42 5.49
C TRP A 101 9.80 4.77 5.19
N TYR A 102 9.18 5.71 5.92
CA TYR A 102 7.75 5.98 5.75
C TYR A 102 7.42 6.92 4.58
N THR A 103 8.39 7.68 4.05
CA THR A 103 8.22 8.49 2.84
C THR A 103 8.69 7.80 1.57
N SER A 104 9.20 6.58 1.67
CA SER A 104 9.73 5.85 0.52
C SER A 104 8.62 5.47 -0.45
N TYR A 105 8.93 5.67 -1.72
CA TYR A 105 8.06 5.31 -2.82
C TYR A 105 8.35 3.88 -3.30
N THR A 106 7.40 3.27 -4.00
CA THR A 106 7.63 1.99 -4.68
C THR A 106 8.79 2.14 -5.68
N PRO A 107 9.76 1.22 -5.70
CA PRO A 107 11.00 1.39 -6.47
C PRO A 107 10.81 1.12 -7.97
N TYR A 108 9.93 1.87 -8.63
CA TYR A 108 9.77 1.79 -10.09
C TYR A 108 10.98 2.32 -10.86
N GLN A 109 11.67 3.30 -10.29
CA GLN A 109 12.88 3.90 -10.86
C GLN A 109 14.08 3.57 -9.98
N ALA A 110 14.98 2.75 -10.50
CA ALA A 110 16.16 2.30 -9.76
C ALA A 110 17.06 3.47 -9.32
N GLU A 111 17.17 4.51 -10.14
CA GLU A 111 18.01 5.68 -9.90
C GLU A 111 17.59 6.44 -8.64
N ILE A 112 16.30 6.49 -8.35
CA ILE A 112 15.74 7.20 -7.19
C ILE A 112 15.69 6.28 -5.96
N SER A 113 15.61 4.97 -6.17
CA SER A 113 15.30 3.99 -5.12
C SER A 113 16.45 3.06 -4.78
N GLN A 114 17.71 3.48 -5.00
CA GLN A 114 18.90 2.63 -4.84
C GLN A 114 18.98 1.99 -3.44
N GLY A 115 18.82 2.78 -2.38
CA GLY A 115 18.86 2.27 -1.01
C GLY A 115 17.74 1.28 -0.69
N ARG A 116 16.55 1.48 -1.27
CA ARG A 116 15.46 0.52 -1.12
C ARG A 116 15.73 -0.79 -1.86
N LEU A 117 16.29 -0.72 -3.05
CA LEU A 117 16.69 -1.91 -3.79
C LEU A 117 17.79 -2.70 -3.07
N GLU A 118 18.76 -2.01 -2.47
CA GLU A 118 19.77 -2.64 -1.62
C GLU A 118 19.13 -3.35 -0.42
N ALA A 119 18.16 -2.72 0.26
CA ALA A 119 17.43 -3.33 1.36
C ALA A 119 16.67 -4.60 0.93
N LEU A 120 16.06 -4.59 -0.26
CA LEU A 120 15.37 -5.76 -0.82
C LEU A 120 16.35 -6.90 -1.13
N LEU A 121 17.53 -6.60 -1.67
CA LEU A 121 18.59 -7.60 -1.90
C LEU A 121 19.10 -8.20 -0.59
N ASN A 122 19.30 -7.37 0.43
CA ASN A 122 19.71 -7.83 1.76
C ASN A 122 18.65 -8.73 2.38
N PHE A 123 17.38 -8.40 2.25
CA PHE A 123 16.28 -9.25 2.71
C PHE A 123 16.26 -10.61 1.98
N GLN A 124 16.38 -10.60 0.66
CA GLN A 124 16.49 -11.80 -0.16
C GLN A 124 17.64 -12.71 0.31
N THR A 125 18.82 -12.14 0.55
CA THR A 125 19.98 -12.85 1.05
C THR A 125 19.73 -13.45 2.44
N ALA A 126 19.06 -12.71 3.33
CA ALA A 126 18.70 -13.21 4.65
C ALA A 126 17.74 -14.41 4.56
N VAL A 127 16.74 -14.36 3.68
CA VAL A 127 15.82 -15.48 3.46
C VAL A 127 16.56 -16.71 2.94
N LEU A 128 17.48 -16.56 1.97
CA LEU A 128 18.32 -17.67 1.48
C LEU A 128 19.14 -18.30 2.61
N SER A 129 19.75 -17.47 3.45
CA SER A 129 20.57 -17.94 4.58
C SER A 129 19.75 -18.68 5.64
N LEU A 130 18.52 -18.23 5.89
CA LEU A 130 17.65 -18.86 6.89
C LEU A 130 17.00 -20.15 6.40
N THR A 131 16.68 -20.25 5.12
CA THR A 131 15.94 -21.38 4.55
C THR A 131 16.83 -22.43 3.90
N GLY A 132 18.07 -22.08 3.53
CA GLY A 132 18.95 -22.94 2.74
C GLY A 132 18.51 -23.14 1.30
N MET A 133 17.57 -22.33 0.79
CA MET A 133 17.16 -22.36 -0.60
C MET A 133 18.23 -21.73 -1.49
N GLU A 134 18.32 -22.17 -2.74
CA GLU A 134 19.28 -21.64 -3.72
C GLU A 134 18.87 -20.27 -4.28
N ILE A 135 17.56 -20.03 -4.40
CA ILE A 135 16.98 -18.82 -4.95
C ILE A 135 15.78 -18.41 -4.10
N ALA A 136 15.62 -17.11 -3.88
CA ALA A 136 14.42 -16.49 -3.33
C ALA A 136 14.13 -15.20 -4.09
N ASN A 137 12.88 -14.76 -4.11
CA ASN A 137 12.54 -13.40 -4.49
C ASN A 137 12.71 -12.44 -3.31
N CYS A 138 12.51 -11.14 -3.55
CA CYS A 138 12.68 -10.15 -2.49
C CYS A 138 11.51 -10.15 -1.50
N SER A 139 10.28 -10.17 -2.00
CA SER A 139 9.06 -10.14 -1.17
C SER A 139 7.82 -10.28 -2.06
N LEU A 140 6.76 -10.81 -1.47
CA LEU A 140 5.39 -10.74 -1.97
C LEU A 140 4.48 -10.15 -0.90
N LEU A 141 3.20 -9.93 -1.21
CA LEU A 141 2.26 -9.27 -0.31
C LEU A 141 2.14 -10.02 1.04
N ASP A 142 1.91 -11.35 0.95
CA ASP A 142 1.75 -12.24 2.09
C ASP A 142 2.06 -13.70 1.70
N GLU A 143 1.97 -14.62 2.67
CA GLU A 143 2.22 -16.04 2.46
C GLU A 143 1.24 -16.70 1.48
N GLY A 144 -0.05 -16.33 1.57
CA GLY A 144 -1.09 -16.86 0.69
C GLY A 144 -0.82 -16.46 -0.76
N THR A 145 -0.54 -15.18 -0.99
CA THR A 145 -0.16 -14.68 -2.32
C THR A 145 1.12 -15.34 -2.83
N ALA A 146 2.13 -15.51 -1.97
CA ALA A 146 3.36 -16.19 -2.36
C ALA A 146 3.11 -17.63 -2.80
N THR A 147 2.24 -18.35 -2.09
CA THR A 147 1.86 -19.72 -2.43
C THR A 147 1.07 -19.77 -3.75
N ALA A 148 0.15 -18.83 -3.97
CA ALA A 148 -0.61 -18.74 -5.22
C ALA A 148 0.27 -18.39 -6.42
N GLU A 149 1.21 -17.46 -6.28
CA GLU A 149 2.18 -17.13 -7.32
C GLU A 149 3.10 -18.32 -7.64
N ALA A 150 3.52 -19.08 -6.63
CA ALA A 150 4.28 -20.32 -6.82
C ALA A 150 3.47 -21.37 -7.60
N MET A 151 2.18 -21.54 -7.30
CA MET A 151 1.26 -22.41 -8.03
C MET A 151 1.18 -22.01 -9.51
N LEU A 152 0.94 -20.73 -9.78
CA LEU A 152 0.84 -20.21 -11.16
C LEU A 152 2.16 -20.37 -11.92
N MET A 153 3.29 -20.12 -11.26
CA MET A 153 4.61 -20.31 -11.85
C MET A 153 4.87 -21.78 -12.19
N MET A 154 4.59 -22.73 -11.28
CA MET A 154 4.69 -24.17 -11.54
C MET A 154 3.79 -24.59 -12.70
N PHE A 155 2.58 -24.06 -12.79
CA PHE A 155 1.66 -24.30 -13.89
C PHE A 155 2.21 -23.80 -15.23
N ALA A 156 2.76 -22.58 -15.25
CA ALA A 156 3.32 -21.97 -16.45
C ALA A 156 4.59 -22.68 -16.96
N LEU A 157 5.41 -23.21 -16.03
CA LEU A 157 6.68 -23.87 -16.35
C LEU A 157 6.56 -25.37 -16.60
N ARG A 158 5.34 -25.91 -16.76
CA ARG A 158 5.15 -27.33 -17.09
C ARG A 158 5.89 -27.71 -18.38
N SER A 159 6.48 -28.90 -18.37
CA SER A 159 7.11 -29.45 -19.59
C SER A 159 6.09 -29.64 -20.70
N ARG A 160 6.56 -29.67 -21.94
CA ARG A 160 5.69 -29.95 -23.11
C ARG A 160 4.91 -31.27 -22.96
N ASP A 161 5.51 -32.28 -22.34
CA ASP A 161 4.86 -33.58 -22.15
C ASP A 161 3.80 -33.49 -21.06
N ALA A 162 4.06 -32.77 -19.94
CA ALA A 162 3.07 -32.51 -18.89
C ALA A 162 1.84 -31.75 -19.43
N VAL A 163 2.04 -30.82 -20.37
CA VAL A 163 0.95 -30.10 -21.04
C VAL A 163 0.16 -31.04 -21.95
N LYS A 164 0.82 -31.87 -22.73
CA LYS A 164 0.14 -32.86 -23.62
C LYS A 164 -0.66 -33.91 -22.83
N GLU A 165 -0.15 -34.31 -21.67
CA GLU A 165 -0.81 -35.26 -20.77
C GLU A 165 -1.91 -34.62 -19.94
N GLY A 166 -2.14 -33.29 -20.04
CA GLY A 166 -3.17 -32.60 -19.32
C GLY A 166 -2.91 -32.53 -17.79
N ARG A 167 -1.66 -32.52 -17.36
CA ARG A 167 -1.32 -32.43 -15.93
C ARG A 167 -1.63 -31.04 -15.41
N THR A 168 -2.75 -30.93 -14.65
CA THR A 168 -3.25 -29.68 -14.08
C THR A 168 -3.43 -29.74 -12.57
N GLN A 169 -2.99 -30.83 -11.92
CA GLN A 169 -3.15 -31.02 -10.49
C GLN A 169 -1.95 -30.49 -9.73
N LEU A 170 -2.21 -29.73 -8.66
CA LEU A 170 -1.23 -29.32 -7.67
C LEU A 170 -1.44 -30.12 -6.39
N PHE A 171 -0.38 -30.72 -5.88
CA PHE A 171 -0.39 -31.34 -4.56
C PHE A 171 -0.02 -30.29 -3.51
N VAL A 172 -0.86 -30.17 -2.47
CA VAL A 172 -0.65 -29.28 -1.33
C VAL A 172 -0.82 -30.04 -0.03
N ASP A 173 -0.14 -29.60 1.04
CA ASP A 173 -0.35 -30.12 2.36
C ASP A 173 -1.72 -29.67 2.88
N ARG A 174 -2.51 -30.62 3.41
CA ARG A 174 -3.82 -30.33 4.01
C ARG A 174 -3.73 -29.49 5.30
N ASN A 175 -2.55 -29.38 5.89
CA ASN A 175 -2.31 -28.59 7.10
C ASN A 175 -1.90 -27.16 6.80
N LEU A 176 -1.98 -26.71 5.55
CA LEU A 176 -1.88 -25.28 5.26
C LEU A 176 -2.96 -24.51 5.99
N PHE A 177 -2.72 -23.22 6.24
CA PHE A 177 -3.75 -22.38 6.81
C PHE A 177 -4.98 -22.34 5.90
N PRO A 178 -6.20 -22.39 6.47
CA PRO A 178 -7.43 -22.42 5.68
C PRO A 178 -7.51 -21.30 4.66
N GLN A 179 -7.14 -20.07 5.03
CA GLN A 179 -7.14 -18.92 4.12
C GLN A 179 -6.18 -19.09 2.93
N THR A 180 -5.08 -19.79 3.11
CA THR A 180 -4.13 -20.09 2.03
C THR A 180 -4.74 -21.11 1.05
N LEU A 181 -5.41 -22.14 1.57
CA LEU A 181 -6.13 -23.12 0.73
C LEU A 181 -7.26 -22.47 -0.07
N ASP A 182 -8.05 -21.62 0.57
CA ASP A 182 -9.14 -20.88 -0.10
C ASP A 182 -8.61 -19.97 -1.21
N LEU A 183 -7.46 -19.32 -0.98
CA LEU A 183 -6.82 -18.49 -1.99
C LEU A 183 -6.30 -19.33 -3.16
N LEU A 184 -5.69 -20.48 -2.91
CA LEU A 184 -5.24 -21.40 -3.97
C LEU A 184 -6.41 -21.87 -4.82
N LEU A 185 -7.52 -22.27 -4.20
CA LEU A 185 -8.75 -22.67 -4.91
C LEU A 185 -9.26 -21.52 -5.80
N THR A 186 -9.41 -20.33 -5.22
CA THR A 186 -9.88 -19.15 -5.96
C THR A 186 -8.99 -18.81 -7.16
N ARG A 187 -7.68 -18.91 -6.99
CA ARG A 187 -6.69 -18.59 -8.03
C ARG A 187 -6.50 -19.71 -9.05
N SER A 188 -7.05 -20.88 -8.81
CA SER A 188 -6.98 -22.03 -9.74
C SER A 188 -8.17 -22.12 -10.70
N GLU A 189 -9.21 -21.29 -10.54
CA GLU A 189 -10.45 -21.32 -11.32
C GLU A 189 -10.46 -20.56 -12.66
N PRO A 190 -9.53 -19.69 -13.06
CA PRO A 190 -9.62 -18.92 -14.32
C PRO A 190 -9.38 -19.74 -15.59
#